data_dc1b480223ad2ed123548f6959c1d346
#
_entry.id   dc1b480223ad2ed123548f6959c1d346
#
_cell.length_a   1.000
_cell.length_b   1.000
_cell.length_c   1.000
_cell.angle_alpha   90.00
_cell.angle_beta   90.00
_cell.angle_gamma   90.00
#
_symmetry.space_group_name_H-M   'P 1'
#
loop_
_entity.id
_entity.type
_entity.pdbx_description
1 polymer ?
#
loop_
_entity_poly.entity_id
_entity_poly.type
_entity_poly.pdbx_seq_one_letter_code
_entity_poly.pdbx_strand_id
1 'polypeptide(L)'
;MTTENFIARAKQIHGNTYDYSKVKYKNSGTKVEIICPKHGSFFQTANTHISQKLRCGCPYCAGKKVMSGVNDFATLYPEIASEWDYSKNSVLPSEVLPRTNKKYYFLCSKGHSYLQSLNNKTSKNYGCPYCSGQALLKGYNDLQTVHPEIAKEWDYSRNENGPSDYRYGSGYKAWWVCNKCGQSYQSPINIHIRGHKCPYCSGQKVATGKNDLQTLYPEIAREYSDKNSVPVNQISAHTHHKVIWNCPFCGNEYTASINHRTSGGTECPICAKASKGERKVKAVLDELGVTYKQQESFEDLKDKHPLRFDFTIYQDDKLIAVIEFNGIQHYKPRSVFGGEKAFQMQKKHDLMKVQYCVDHGLFLLQIPYKTCECDTEEYVRRLFKNLDTYQKIMENQARWQRSGILHQETCVG
;
A
#
# COMPACT_ATOMS: atom_id res chain seq x y z
N MET A 1 62.89 55.27 13.28
CA MET A 1 63.16 53.93 13.83
C MET A 1 64.33 53.36 13.05
N THR A 2 65.34 52.81 13.72
CA THR A 2 66.49 52.15 13.10
C THR A 2 66.21 50.66 12.83
N THR A 3 67.11 49.96 12.11
CA THR A 3 66.96 48.53 11.87
C THR A 3 67.01 47.73 13.20
N GLU A 4 67.84 48.11 14.11
CA GLU A 4 67.99 47.46 15.43
C GLU A 4 66.70 47.63 16.25
N ASN A 5 66.12 48.83 16.27
CA ASN A 5 64.86 49.10 16.95
C ASN A 5 63.69 48.31 16.34
N PHE A 6 63.66 48.15 15.00
CA PHE A 6 62.70 47.30 14.33
C PHE A 6 62.84 45.85 14.76
N ILE A 7 64.06 45.29 14.78
CA ILE A 7 64.35 43.94 15.15
C ILE A 7 63.93 43.66 16.61
N ALA A 8 64.30 44.58 17.54
CA ALA A 8 63.89 44.48 18.92
C ALA A 8 62.39 44.40 19.11
N ARG A 9 61.64 45.25 18.40
CA ARG A 9 60.16 45.27 18.44
C ARG A 9 59.57 44.01 17.78
N ALA A 10 60.13 43.54 16.68
CA ALA A 10 59.74 42.31 16.04
C ALA A 10 59.91 41.06 16.94
N LYS A 11 61.05 40.99 17.68
CA LYS A 11 61.30 39.94 18.67
C LYS A 11 60.34 40.01 19.86
N GLN A 12 59.91 41.19 20.30
CA GLN A 12 58.87 41.31 21.34
C GLN A 12 57.54 40.69 20.92
N ILE A 13 57.22 40.77 19.64
CA ILE A 13 55.91 40.25 19.11
C ILE A 13 55.97 38.78 18.72
N HIS A 14 57.06 38.35 18.10
CA HIS A 14 57.24 37.05 17.52
C HIS A 14 58.21 36.14 18.23
N GLY A 15 58.82 36.60 19.32
CA GLY A 15 59.88 35.86 20.00
C GLY A 15 61.10 35.64 19.08
N ASN A 16 61.72 34.47 19.22
CA ASN A 16 62.83 34.05 18.37
C ASN A 16 62.39 33.16 17.19
N THR A 17 61.14 33.36 16.75
CA THR A 17 60.56 32.54 15.66
C THR A 17 61.22 32.80 14.31
N TYR A 18 61.72 33.98 14.07
CA TYR A 18 62.29 34.42 12.78
C TYR A 18 63.72 34.87 12.90
N ASP A 19 64.49 34.68 11.83
CA ASP A 19 65.82 35.26 11.69
C ASP A 19 65.69 36.58 10.94
N TYR A 20 66.27 37.62 11.51
CA TYR A 20 66.25 39.03 11.03
C TYR A 20 67.59 39.50 10.45
N SER A 21 68.54 38.59 10.20
CA SER A 21 69.89 38.91 9.71
C SER A 21 69.89 39.67 8.38
N LYS A 22 68.91 39.47 7.56
CA LYS A 22 68.77 40.15 6.23
C LYS A 22 67.93 41.43 6.26
N VAL A 23 67.43 41.85 7.42
CA VAL A 23 66.56 43.01 7.50
C VAL A 23 67.31 44.28 7.27
N LYS A 24 66.82 45.12 6.33
CA LYS A 24 67.28 46.48 6.07
C LYS A 24 66.04 47.37 6.18
N TYR A 25 65.82 47.99 7.34
CA TYR A 25 64.67 48.88 7.58
C TYR A 25 64.93 50.27 6.99
N LYS A 26 64.01 50.79 6.22
CA LYS A 26 64.04 52.19 5.69
C LYS A 26 62.89 53.03 6.30
N ASN A 27 61.68 52.56 6.21
CA ASN A 27 60.48 53.18 6.79
C ASN A 27 59.39 52.14 7.04
N SER A 28 58.29 52.53 7.66
CA SER A 28 57.18 51.64 8.04
C SER A 28 56.49 50.95 6.86
N GLY A 29 56.46 51.54 5.69
CA GLY A 29 55.83 51.02 4.46
C GLY A 29 56.80 50.14 3.64
N THR A 30 58.11 50.18 3.91
CA THR A 30 59.12 49.40 3.16
C THR A 30 58.98 47.89 3.51
N LYS A 31 59.06 47.07 2.49
CA LYS A 31 59.14 45.59 2.69
C LYS A 31 60.53 45.27 3.19
N VAL A 32 60.62 44.49 4.25
CA VAL A 32 61.80 43.94 4.83
C VAL A 32 61.90 42.44 4.53
N GLU A 33 63.12 41.92 4.35
CA GLU A 33 63.38 40.51 4.17
C GLU A 33 63.54 39.84 5.54
N ILE A 34 62.69 38.85 5.80
CA ILE A 34 62.68 38.12 7.07
C ILE A 34 62.80 36.64 6.71
N ILE A 35 63.60 35.87 7.48
CA ILE A 35 63.77 34.46 7.23
C ILE A 35 62.93 33.67 8.21
N CYS A 36 62.04 32.85 7.63
CA CYS A 36 61.31 31.85 8.36
C CYS A 36 62.10 30.55 8.38
N PRO A 37 62.29 29.88 9.54
CA PRO A 37 63.05 28.62 9.60
C PRO A 37 62.42 27.49 8.81
N LYS A 38 61.10 27.53 8.57
CA LYS A 38 60.37 26.51 7.81
C LYS A 38 60.26 26.82 6.31
N HIS A 39 60.23 28.11 5.93
CA HIS A 39 59.86 28.52 4.58
C HIS A 39 60.91 29.42 3.90
N GLY A 40 62.06 29.65 4.54
CA GLY A 40 63.10 30.54 3.99
C GLY A 40 62.70 32.01 4.02
N SER A 41 63.31 32.82 3.14
CA SER A 41 63.10 34.26 3.07
C SER A 41 61.68 34.66 2.57
N PHE A 42 61.09 35.63 3.24
CA PHE A 42 59.86 36.26 2.79
C PHE A 42 59.90 37.77 2.98
N PHE A 43 59.13 38.49 2.14
CA PHE A 43 59.06 39.96 2.18
C PHE A 43 57.72 40.42 2.75
N GLN A 44 57.78 41.29 3.78
CA GLN A 44 56.61 41.88 4.39
C GLN A 44 56.86 43.35 4.73
N THR A 45 55.80 44.21 4.71
CA THR A 45 55.98 45.60 5.15
C THR A 45 56.35 45.64 6.63
N ALA A 46 57.30 46.48 6.99
CA ALA A 46 57.79 46.59 8.35
C ALA A 46 56.64 46.82 9.35
N ASN A 47 55.69 47.71 9.03
CA ASN A 47 54.57 48.02 9.90
C ASN A 47 53.64 46.79 10.10
N THR A 48 53.39 46.03 9.06
CA THR A 48 52.56 44.82 9.18
C THR A 48 53.18 43.77 10.08
N HIS A 49 54.50 43.57 10.01
CA HIS A 49 55.20 42.60 10.80
C HIS A 49 55.25 42.97 12.29
N ILE A 50 55.49 44.25 12.63
CA ILE A 50 55.56 44.72 14.02
C ILE A 50 54.20 45.20 14.57
N SER A 51 53.09 44.97 13.86
CA SER A 51 51.75 45.32 14.35
C SER A 51 51.33 44.39 15.48
N GLN A 52 51.14 44.88 16.68
CA GLN A 52 50.63 44.12 17.82
C GLN A 52 49.18 43.63 17.57
N LYS A 53 48.39 44.39 16.79
CA LYS A 53 47.03 44.03 16.44
C LYS A 53 46.95 42.93 15.40
N LEU A 54 47.80 43.00 14.37
CA LEU A 54 47.76 42.04 13.25
C LEU A 54 48.62 40.80 13.48
N ARG A 55 49.73 40.91 14.24
CA ARG A 55 50.70 39.82 14.54
C ARG A 55 51.02 38.97 13.29
N CYS A 56 51.22 39.63 12.15
CA CYS A 56 51.43 38.94 10.88
C CYS A 56 52.85 38.39 10.79
N GLY A 57 52.96 37.04 10.86
CA GLY A 57 54.19 36.33 10.62
C GLY A 57 54.39 35.91 9.17
N CYS A 58 55.10 34.82 8.97
CA CYS A 58 55.35 34.25 7.65
C CYS A 58 54.03 33.93 6.90
N PRO A 59 53.81 34.48 5.69
CA PRO A 59 52.61 34.31 4.93
C PRO A 59 52.35 32.86 4.48
N TYR A 60 53.39 32.06 4.39
CA TYR A 60 53.31 30.63 4.07
C TYR A 60 52.87 29.82 5.28
N CYS A 61 53.42 30.12 6.49
CA CYS A 61 52.93 29.54 7.73
C CYS A 61 51.49 29.88 8.00
N ALA A 62 51.06 31.08 7.67
CA ALA A 62 49.70 31.55 7.85
C ALA A 62 48.72 31.07 6.76
N GLY A 63 49.18 30.29 5.80
CA GLY A 63 48.34 29.78 4.68
C GLY A 63 47.79 30.92 3.80
N LYS A 64 48.44 32.07 3.73
CA LYS A 64 48.06 33.22 2.89
C LYS A 64 48.69 33.20 1.51
N LYS A 65 49.82 32.50 1.39
CA LYS A 65 50.53 32.31 0.13
C LYS A 65 50.87 30.82 -0.02
N VAL A 66 50.78 30.32 -1.26
CA VAL A 66 51.22 29.00 -1.63
C VAL A 66 52.71 28.92 -1.82
N MET A 67 53.30 27.83 -1.39
CA MET A 67 54.68 27.44 -1.68
C MET A 67 54.65 26.02 -2.16
N SER A 68 54.93 25.83 -3.45
CA SER A 68 54.97 24.51 -4.08
C SER A 68 55.95 23.59 -3.40
N GLY A 69 55.57 22.33 -3.16
CA GLY A 69 56.37 21.34 -2.45
C GLY A 69 56.35 21.49 -0.91
N VAL A 70 55.58 22.45 -0.33
CA VAL A 70 55.61 22.70 1.12
C VAL A 70 54.20 22.80 1.72
N ASN A 71 53.37 23.77 1.25
CA ASN A 71 52.05 23.99 1.82
C ASN A 71 50.93 24.00 0.77
N ASP A 72 51.26 23.56 -0.42
CA ASP A 72 50.32 23.41 -1.52
C ASP A 72 49.41 22.21 -1.39
N PHE A 73 48.33 22.19 -2.16
CA PHE A 73 47.33 21.13 -2.11
C PHE A 73 47.89 19.77 -2.55
N ALA A 74 48.73 19.72 -3.59
CA ALA A 74 49.30 18.47 -4.08
C ALA A 74 50.21 17.80 -3.04
N THR A 75 51.01 18.62 -2.32
CA THR A 75 51.94 18.12 -1.30
C THR A 75 51.21 17.65 -0.04
N LEU A 76 50.20 18.42 0.43
CA LEU A 76 49.52 18.11 1.69
C LEU A 76 48.40 17.07 1.55
N TYR A 77 47.84 16.89 0.35
CA TYR A 77 46.72 15.98 0.05
C TYR A 77 46.94 15.22 -1.27
N PRO A 78 48.03 14.43 -1.40
CA PRO A 78 48.38 13.79 -2.68
C PRO A 78 47.31 12.86 -3.21
N GLU A 79 46.63 12.11 -2.33
CA GLU A 79 45.54 11.21 -2.74
C GLU A 79 44.35 11.98 -3.33
N ILE A 80 43.97 13.07 -2.70
CA ILE A 80 42.85 13.91 -3.21
C ILE A 80 43.29 14.69 -4.46
N ALA A 81 44.55 15.12 -4.52
CA ALA A 81 45.09 15.80 -5.68
C ALA A 81 45.18 14.91 -6.93
N SER A 82 45.25 13.58 -6.76
CA SER A 82 45.19 12.64 -7.90
C SER A 82 43.83 12.68 -8.65
N GLU A 83 42.76 13.16 -7.98
CA GLU A 83 41.46 13.36 -8.59
C GLU A 83 41.38 14.71 -9.35
N TRP A 84 42.44 15.50 -9.48
CA TRP A 84 42.42 16.81 -10.13
C TRP A 84 42.12 16.68 -11.63
N ASP A 85 41.07 17.41 -12.09
CA ASP A 85 40.76 17.41 -13.51
C ASP A 85 41.64 18.43 -14.25
N TYR A 86 42.75 17.93 -14.77
CA TYR A 86 43.72 18.74 -15.52
C TYR A 86 43.17 19.32 -16.82
N SER A 87 42.08 18.74 -17.35
CA SER A 87 41.45 19.23 -18.60
C SER A 87 40.61 20.47 -18.41
N LYS A 88 40.12 20.73 -17.17
CA LYS A 88 39.19 21.81 -16.86
C LYS A 88 39.76 22.88 -15.91
N ASN A 89 40.82 22.56 -15.18
CA ASN A 89 41.48 23.49 -14.31
C ASN A 89 42.63 24.19 -15.04
N SER A 90 42.70 25.52 -14.98
CA SER A 90 43.78 26.30 -15.57
C SER A 90 45.03 26.45 -14.68
N VAL A 91 44.98 25.94 -13.46
CA VAL A 91 46.07 25.99 -12.48
C VAL A 91 46.38 24.55 -12.01
N LEU A 92 47.60 24.33 -11.56
CA LEU A 92 48.04 23.05 -11.01
C LEU A 92 47.65 22.89 -9.54
N PRO A 93 47.48 21.69 -9.01
CA PRO A 93 47.24 21.47 -7.58
C PRO A 93 48.42 21.89 -6.69
N SER A 94 49.61 21.99 -7.22
CA SER A 94 50.81 22.55 -6.54
C SER A 94 50.79 24.09 -6.45
N GLU A 95 49.89 24.76 -7.10
CA GLU A 95 49.77 26.23 -7.12
C GLU A 95 48.63 26.75 -6.26
N VAL A 96 47.91 25.88 -5.57
CA VAL A 96 46.71 26.21 -4.78
C VAL A 96 46.85 25.80 -3.31
N LEU A 97 46.23 26.58 -2.43
CA LEU A 97 46.18 26.28 -0.99
C LEU A 97 44.98 25.32 -0.73
N PRO A 98 45.15 24.29 0.14
CA PRO A 98 44.13 23.28 0.38
C PRO A 98 42.87 23.79 1.10
N ARG A 99 42.99 24.86 1.90
CA ARG A 99 41.91 25.40 2.71
C ARG A 99 41.26 26.64 2.07
N THR A 100 41.11 26.65 0.75
CA THR A 100 40.42 27.73 0.03
C THR A 100 38.97 27.36 -0.30
N ASN A 101 38.08 28.35 -0.28
CA ASN A 101 36.70 28.17 -0.74
C ASN A 101 36.56 28.26 -2.26
N LYS A 102 37.65 28.52 -3.01
CA LYS A 102 37.63 28.44 -4.46
C LYS A 102 37.26 27.01 -4.90
N LYS A 103 36.45 26.95 -5.94
CA LYS A 103 35.99 25.69 -6.55
C LYS A 103 36.90 25.28 -7.69
N TYR A 104 37.18 24.00 -7.76
CA TYR A 104 37.99 23.39 -8.81
C TYR A 104 37.31 22.13 -9.32
N TYR A 105 37.64 21.70 -10.51
CA TYR A 105 37.12 20.48 -11.09
C TYR A 105 37.94 19.26 -10.60
N PHE A 106 37.22 18.22 -10.26
CA PHE A 106 37.76 16.92 -9.86
C PHE A 106 37.19 15.82 -10.73
N LEU A 107 37.99 14.79 -10.99
CA LEU A 107 37.59 13.62 -11.75
C LEU A 107 37.51 12.41 -10.80
N CYS A 108 36.32 11.85 -10.57
CA CYS A 108 36.21 10.69 -9.72
C CYS A 108 36.61 9.40 -10.45
N SER A 109 36.77 8.29 -9.72
CA SER A 109 37.16 6.98 -10.26
C SER A 109 36.21 6.43 -11.36
N LYS A 110 34.98 6.97 -11.44
CA LYS A 110 34.01 6.62 -12.49
C LYS A 110 34.05 7.58 -13.70
N GLY A 111 35.00 8.49 -13.75
CA GLY A 111 35.16 9.43 -14.86
C GLY A 111 34.24 10.66 -14.79
N HIS A 112 33.52 10.90 -13.71
CA HIS A 112 32.69 12.09 -13.61
C HIS A 112 33.53 13.31 -13.21
N SER A 113 33.53 14.33 -14.06
CA SER A 113 34.09 15.64 -13.77
C SER A 113 33.09 16.51 -13.02
N TYR A 114 33.45 16.97 -11.83
CA TYR A 114 32.56 17.77 -10.97
C TYR A 114 33.28 18.92 -10.28
N LEU A 115 32.56 19.98 -9.98
CA LEU A 115 33.05 21.20 -9.36
C LEU A 115 32.86 21.13 -7.85
N GLN A 116 33.96 21.29 -7.07
CA GLN A 116 33.92 21.28 -5.61
C GLN A 116 34.91 22.29 -5.03
N SER A 117 34.61 22.90 -3.85
CA SER A 117 35.61 23.72 -3.16
C SER A 117 36.67 22.85 -2.49
N LEU A 118 37.95 23.31 -2.51
CA LEU A 118 39.02 22.60 -1.87
C LEU A 118 38.79 22.39 -0.36
N ASN A 119 38.22 23.39 0.30
CA ASN A 119 37.90 23.28 1.72
C ASN A 119 36.91 22.14 2.01
N ASN A 120 35.86 22.00 1.20
CA ASN A 120 34.92 20.87 1.36
C ASN A 120 35.56 19.54 1.03
N LYS A 121 36.40 19.51 0.01
CA LYS A 121 37.13 18.30 -0.40
C LYS A 121 38.10 17.81 0.68
N THR A 122 38.89 18.72 1.28
CA THR A 122 39.94 18.39 2.27
C THR A 122 39.41 18.24 3.69
N SER A 123 38.42 19.05 4.10
CA SER A 123 37.95 19.06 5.50
C SER A 123 36.75 18.14 5.76
N LYS A 124 35.90 17.90 4.73
CA LYS A 124 34.66 17.13 4.88
C LYS A 124 34.63 15.86 4.04
N ASN A 125 35.68 15.59 3.30
CA ASN A 125 35.82 14.45 2.40
C ASN A 125 34.62 14.25 1.45
N TYR A 126 34.05 15.35 0.94
CA TYR A 126 32.91 15.27 0.01
C TYR A 126 33.37 14.69 -1.31
N GLY A 127 32.79 13.56 -1.67
CA GLY A 127 33.00 12.87 -2.94
C GLY A 127 32.24 13.47 -4.10
N CYS A 128 32.20 12.73 -5.20
CA CYS A 128 31.49 13.09 -6.41
C CYS A 128 29.97 13.21 -6.15
N PRO A 129 29.33 14.36 -6.42
CA PRO A 129 27.90 14.57 -6.18
C PRO A 129 27.00 13.74 -7.10
N TYR A 130 27.51 13.30 -8.23
CA TYR A 130 26.79 12.40 -9.14
C TYR A 130 26.77 10.97 -8.61
N CYS A 131 27.91 10.46 -8.13
CA CYS A 131 28.03 9.14 -7.53
C CYS A 131 27.22 9.02 -6.21
N SER A 132 27.20 10.09 -5.41
CA SER A 132 26.43 10.13 -4.17
C SER A 132 24.95 10.43 -4.38
N GLY A 133 24.50 10.66 -5.63
CA GLY A 133 23.13 10.99 -5.95
C GLY A 133 22.67 12.38 -5.43
N GLN A 134 23.58 13.30 -5.14
CA GLN A 134 23.24 14.67 -4.73
C GLN A 134 22.93 15.58 -5.91
N ALA A 135 23.57 15.35 -7.07
CA ALA A 135 23.33 16.10 -8.30
C ALA A 135 22.93 15.18 -9.44
N LEU A 136 22.14 15.73 -10.38
CA LEU A 136 21.75 15.02 -11.60
C LEU A 136 22.92 15.01 -12.61
N LEU A 137 23.16 13.84 -13.18
CA LEU A 137 23.96 13.66 -14.38
C LEU A 137 23.16 12.81 -15.37
N LYS A 138 22.65 13.46 -16.43
CA LYS A 138 21.90 12.77 -17.50
C LYS A 138 22.75 11.68 -18.14
N GLY A 139 22.15 10.53 -18.41
CA GLY A 139 22.84 9.33 -18.91
C GLY A 139 23.58 8.54 -17.86
N TYR A 140 23.47 8.91 -16.56
CA TYR A 140 24.12 8.18 -15.47
C TYR A 140 23.20 7.88 -14.28
N ASN A 141 22.57 8.89 -13.66
CA ASN A 141 21.77 8.72 -12.45
C ASN A 141 20.36 9.33 -12.60
N ASP A 142 19.95 9.61 -13.83
CA ASP A 142 18.58 9.99 -14.13
C ASP A 142 17.65 8.79 -14.17
N LEU A 143 16.35 9.04 -14.04
CA LEU A 143 15.32 8.01 -14.00
C LEU A 143 15.26 7.19 -15.29
N GLN A 144 15.39 7.87 -16.46
CA GLN A 144 15.32 7.20 -17.76
C GLN A 144 16.43 6.18 -17.93
N THR A 145 17.65 6.51 -17.49
CA THR A 145 18.82 5.66 -17.62
C THR A 145 18.82 4.51 -16.61
N VAL A 146 18.46 4.78 -15.34
CA VAL A 146 18.58 3.78 -14.26
C VAL A 146 17.37 2.83 -14.20
N HIS A 147 16.18 3.34 -14.52
CA HIS A 147 14.93 2.60 -14.47
C HIS A 147 14.11 2.80 -15.75
N PRO A 148 14.57 2.32 -16.92
CA PRO A 148 13.93 2.56 -18.21
C PRO A 148 12.51 1.98 -18.27
N GLU A 149 12.26 0.84 -17.60
CA GLU A 149 10.92 0.25 -17.56
C GLU A 149 9.92 1.11 -16.79
N ILE A 150 10.36 1.70 -15.67
CA ILE A 150 9.53 2.60 -14.87
C ILE A 150 9.33 3.93 -15.61
N ALA A 151 10.33 4.40 -16.35
CA ALA A 151 10.24 5.62 -17.15
C ALA A 151 9.18 5.51 -18.28
N LYS A 152 8.80 4.31 -18.72
CA LYS A 152 7.68 4.09 -19.67
C LYS A 152 6.32 4.44 -19.06
N GLU A 153 6.20 4.44 -17.74
CA GLU A 153 4.97 4.85 -17.03
C GLU A 153 4.85 6.37 -16.88
N TRP A 154 5.83 7.14 -17.36
CA TRP A 154 5.84 8.59 -17.26
C TRP A 154 4.71 9.23 -18.06
N ASP A 155 3.89 10.06 -17.40
CA ASP A 155 2.80 10.78 -18.07
C ASP A 155 3.32 12.07 -18.74
N TYR A 156 3.72 11.96 -20.00
CA TYR A 156 4.22 13.09 -20.78
C TYR A 156 3.18 14.18 -21.04
N SER A 157 1.89 13.90 -20.84
CA SER A 157 0.84 14.90 -21.03
C SER A 157 0.68 15.83 -19.84
N ARG A 158 1.18 15.41 -18.66
CA ARG A 158 1.00 16.12 -17.38
C ARG A 158 2.30 16.57 -16.72
N ASN A 159 3.42 16.00 -17.11
CA ASN A 159 4.75 16.41 -16.65
C ASN A 159 5.36 17.37 -17.66
N GLU A 160 5.91 18.49 -17.20
CA GLU A 160 6.57 19.48 -18.06
C GLU A 160 7.90 18.95 -18.62
N ASN A 161 8.64 18.19 -17.83
CA ASN A 161 9.95 17.66 -18.16
C ASN A 161 9.93 16.13 -18.28
N GLY A 162 10.92 15.56 -18.98
CA GLY A 162 11.05 14.14 -19.15
C GLY A 162 11.71 13.42 -17.97
N PRO A 163 11.65 12.07 -17.92
CA PRO A 163 12.26 11.29 -16.85
C PRO A 163 13.79 11.42 -16.76
N SER A 164 14.46 11.83 -17.87
CA SER A 164 15.90 12.14 -17.89
C SER A 164 16.27 13.42 -17.14
N ASP A 165 15.29 14.28 -16.82
CA ASP A 165 15.50 15.53 -16.11
C ASP A 165 15.46 15.38 -14.59
N TYR A 166 15.21 14.19 -14.11
CA TYR A 166 15.10 13.88 -12.69
C TYR A 166 15.97 12.69 -12.29
N ARG A 167 16.62 12.83 -11.12
CA ARG A 167 17.33 11.69 -10.51
C ARG A 167 16.32 10.60 -10.11
N TYR A 168 16.69 9.33 -10.27
CA TYR A 168 15.84 8.22 -9.83
C TYR A 168 15.49 8.24 -8.34
N GLY A 169 16.36 8.81 -7.47
CA GLY A 169 16.09 8.97 -6.03
C GLY A 169 15.35 10.27 -5.65
N SER A 170 14.82 11.01 -6.63
CA SER A 170 14.17 12.31 -6.40
C SER A 170 12.85 12.16 -5.63
N GLY A 171 12.59 13.07 -4.69
CA GLY A 171 11.28 13.23 -4.05
C GLY A 171 10.27 14.04 -4.87
N TYR A 172 10.59 14.42 -6.10
CA TYR A 172 9.67 15.13 -6.98
C TYR A 172 8.41 14.31 -7.24
N LYS A 173 7.22 14.91 -7.07
CA LYS A 173 5.93 14.29 -7.35
C LYS A 173 5.65 14.36 -8.84
N ALA A 174 5.90 13.29 -9.54
CA ALA A 174 5.62 13.16 -10.96
C ALA A 174 4.24 12.52 -11.20
N TRP A 175 3.70 12.74 -12.39
CA TRP A 175 2.54 12.05 -12.91
C TRP A 175 2.95 10.75 -13.61
N TRP A 176 2.19 9.69 -13.35
CA TRP A 176 2.43 8.34 -13.85
C TRP A 176 1.16 7.79 -14.48
N VAL A 177 1.28 7.09 -15.58
CA VAL A 177 0.19 6.32 -16.20
C VAL A 177 0.30 4.87 -15.76
N CYS A 178 -0.73 4.35 -15.12
CA CYS A 178 -0.74 2.95 -14.68
C CYS A 178 -0.88 1.99 -15.85
N ASN A 179 0.06 1.06 -16.03
CA ASN A 179 0.04 0.05 -17.09
C ASN A 179 -1.16 -0.92 -17.01
N LYS A 180 -1.77 -1.08 -15.80
CA LYS A 180 -2.90 -2.00 -15.60
C LYS A 180 -4.25 -1.36 -15.88
N CYS A 181 -4.48 -0.13 -15.39
CA CYS A 181 -5.80 0.52 -15.47
C CYS A 181 -5.82 1.77 -16.35
N GLY A 182 -4.66 2.22 -16.86
CA GLY A 182 -4.54 3.42 -17.70
C GLY A 182 -4.81 4.75 -16.98
N GLN A 183 -4.99 4.75 -15.65
CA GLN A 183 -5.24 5.98 -14.89
C GLN A 183 -3.95 6.72 -14.60
N SER A 184 -4.00 8.06 -14.76
CA SER A 184 -2.92 8.94 -14.34
C SER A 184 -3.01 9.28 -12.86
N TYR A 185 -1.89 9.22 -12.15
CA TYR A 185 -1.80 9.57 -10.74
C TYR A 185 -0.44 10.17 -10.38
N GLN A 186 -0.41 10.90 -9.28
CA GLN A 186 0.84 11.47 -8.76
C GLN A 186 1.48 10.55 -7.71
N SER A 187 2.79 10.37 -7.84
CA SER A 187 3.63 9.74 -6.82
C SER A 187 5.03 10.32 -6.87
N PRO A 188 5.74 10.47 -5.72
CA PRO A 188 7.15 10.81 -5.73
C PRO A 188 7.96 9.73 -6.47
N ILE A 189 8.97 10.15 -7.25
CA ILE A 189 9.80 9.25 -8.05
C ILE A 189 10.41 8.14 -7.19
N ASN A 190 11.06 8.52 -6.08
CA ASN A 190 11.70 7.58 -5.15
C ASN A 190 10.73 6.60 -4.47
N ILE A 191 9.47 6.96 -4.39
CA ILE A 191 8.40 6.09 -3.86
C ILE A 191 7.89 5.16 -4.95
N HIS A 192 7.70 5.69 -6.15
CA HIS A 192 7.20 4.92 -7.30
C HIS A 192 8.16 3.79 -7.69
N ILE A 193 9.48 4.04 -7.76
CA ILE A 193 10.49 3.02 -8.05
C ILE A 193 10.57 1.89 -7.01
N ARG A 194 10.09 2.11 -5.77
CA ARG A 194 10.01 1.08 -4.72
C ARG A 194 8.79 0.17 -4.88
N GLY A 195 8.02 0.31 -5.97
CA GLY A 195 6.87 -0.55 -6.27
C GLY A 195 5.59 -0.14 -5.57
N HIS A 196 5.42 1.14 -5.18
CA HIS A 196 4.14 1.63 -4.71
C HIS A 196 3.06 1.47 -5.78
N LYS A 197 1.99 0.78 -5.40
CA LYS A 197 0.89 0.44 -6.31
C LYS A 197 0.08 1.67 -6.70
N CYS A 198 -0.47 1.64 -7.90
CA CYS A 198 -1.44 2.61 -8.38
C CYS A 198 -2.61 2.75 -7.36
N PRO A 199 -2.97 3.97 -6.93
CA PRO A 199 -4.03 4.18 -5.94
C PRO A 199 -5.42 3.75 -6.44
N TYR A 200 -5.61 3.70 -7.75
CA TYR A 200 -6.85 3.18 -8.33
C TYR A 200 -6.89 1.64 -8.31
N CYS A 201 -5.80 0.97 -8.69
CA CYS A 201 -5.71 -0.49 -8.62
C CYS A 201 -5.71 -1.03 -7.19
N SER A 202 -5.23 -0.25 -6.22
CA SER A 202 -5.26 -0.61 -4.79
C SER A 202 -6.57 -0.25 -4.10
N GLY A 203 -7.53 0.37 -4.80
CA GLY A 203 -8.81 0.79 -4.25
C GLY A 203 -8.77 2.03 -3.35
N GLN A 204 -7.62 2.70 -3.23
CA GLN A 204 -7.48 3.94 -2.45
C GLN A 204 -8.16 5.14 -3.12
N LYS A 205 -8.24 5.13 -4.46
CA LYS A 205 -8.96 6.12 -5.26
C LYS A 205 -9.96 5.44 -6.18
N VAL A 206 -11.07 6.12 -6.43
CA VAL A 206 -12.12 5.65 -7.33
C VAL A 206 -11.91 6.26 -8.71
N ALA A 207 -12.06 5.42 -9.73
CA ALA A 207 -12.18 5.80 -11.12
C ALA A 207 -13.53 5.25 -11.61
N THR A 208 -14.53 6.13 -11.69
CA THR A 208 -15.89 5.79 -12.16
C THR A 208 -15.81 5.10 -13.52
N GLY A 209 -16.57 4.03 -13.69
CA GLY A 209 -16.55 3.19 -14.89
C GLY A 209 -15.35 2.23 -14.98
N LYS A 210 -14.54 2.08 -13.91
CA LYS A 210 -13.36 1.19 -13.90
C LYS A 210 -13.21 0.34 -12.64
N ASN A 211 -13.15 0.96 -11.46
CA ASN A 211 -12.93 0.24 -10.19
C ASN A 211 -13.97 0.57 -9.12
N ASP A 212 -15.03 1.24 -9.51
CA ASP A 212 -16.18 1.50 -8.64
C ASP A 212 -17.03 0.23 -8.45
N LEU A 213 -17.84 0.24 -7.40
CA LEU A 213 -18.67 -0.90 -7.02
C LEU A 213 -19.68 -1.27 -8.11
N GLN A 214 -20.29 -0.27 -8.74
CA GLN A 214 -21.29 -0.50 -9.79
C GLN A 214 -20.72 -1.19 -11.02
N THR A 215 -19.50 -0.80 -11.40
CA THR A 215 -18.82 -1.35 -12.59
C THR A 215 -18.28 -2.77 -12.35
N LEU A 216 -17.65 -3.03 -11.20
CA LEU A 216 -17.02 -4.33 -10.94
C LEU A 216 -18.00 -5.40 -10.40
N TYR A 217 -19.03 -4.97 -9.68
CA TYR A 217 -19.96 -5.88 -9.02
C TYR A 217 -21.42 -5.37 -9.19
N PRO A 218 -21.96 -5.35 -10.42
CA PRO A 218 -23.27 -4.77 -10.71
C PRO A 218 -24.42 -5.44 -9.93
N GLU A 219 -24.33 -6.74 -9.67
CA GLU A 219 -25.34 -7.45 -8.89
C GLU A 219 -25.33 -7.00 -7.42
N ILE A 220 -24.16 -6.88 -6.81
CA ILE A 220 -24.02 -6.38 -5.44
C ILE A 220 -24.41 -4.89 -5.35
N ALA A 221 -24.10 -4.13 -6.40
CA ALA A 221 -24.42 -2.71 -6.46
C ALA A 221 -25.94 -2.44 -6.44
N ARG A 222 -26.78 -3.37 -6.91
CA ARG A 222 -28.26 -3.27 -6.82
C ARG A 222 -28.78 -3.32 -5.38
N GLU A 223 -28.00 -3.93 -4.48
CA GLU A 223 -28.34 -4.00 -3.05
C GLU A 223 -27.91 -2.73 -2.29
N TYR A 224 -27.17 -1.82 -2.93
CA TYR A 224 -26.67 -0.61 -2.31
C TYR A 224 -27.82 0.36 -2.00
N SER A 225 -28.01 0.73 -0.73
CA SER A 225 -29.11 1.58 -0.31
C SER A 225 -28.93 3.04 -0.74
N ASP A 226 -30.02 3.66 -1.20
CA ASP A 226 -30.07 5.10 -1.53
C ASP A 226 -29.84 6.02 -0.32
N LYS A 227 -29.90 5.47 0.90
CA LYS A 227 -29.59 6.19 2.14
C LYS A 227 -28.10 6.45 2.33
N ASN A 228 -27.23 5.84 1.52
CA ASN A 228 -25.80 6.10 1.57
C ASN A 228 -25.48 7.47 0.97
N SER A 229 -24.58 8.22 1.62
CA SER A 229 -24.19 9.56 1.21
C SER A 229 -23.34 9.61 -0.05
N VAL A 230 -22.65 8.52 -0.39
CA VAL A 230 -21.76 8.41 -1.56
C VAL A 230 -22.47 7.59 -2.63
N PRO A 231 -22.56 8.07 -3.87
CA PRO A 231 -23.13 7.28 -4.96
C PRO A 231 -22.36 5.98 -5.22
N VAL A 232 -23.06 4.92 -5.59
CA VAL A 232 -22.50 3.57 -5.81
C VAL A 232 -21.39 3.53 -6.86
N ASN A 233 -21.42 4.43 -7.87
CA ASN A 233 -20.39 4.58 -8.90
C ASN A 233 -19.21 5.49 -8.49
N GLN A 234 -19.25 6.02 -7.28
CA GLN A 234 -18.19 6.87 -6.71
C GLN A 234 -17.51 6.22 -5.50
N ILE A 235 -17.82 4.95 -5.23
CA ILE A 235 -17.21 4.21 -4.13
C ILE A 235 -16.43 2.99 -4.66
N SER A 236 -15.23 2.75 -4.10
CA SER A 236 -14.38 1.63 -4.54
C SER A 236 -14.95 0.30 -4.09
N ALA A 237 -14.93 -0.69 -4.99
CA ALA A 237 -15.34 -2.05 -4.70
C ALA A 237 -14.48 -2.78 -3.64
N HIS A 238 -13.30 -2.28 -3.34
CA HIS A 238 -12.35 -2.90 -2.40
C HIS A 238 -12.14 -2.10 -1.11
N THR A 239 -13.00 -1.10 -0.86
CA THR A 239 -12.89 -0.30 0.36
C THR A 239 -13.47 -1.03 1.59
N HIS A 240 -12.87 -0.78 2.76
CA HIS A 240 -13.40 -1.24 4.05
C HIS A 240 -14.51 -0.32 4.60
N HIS A 241 -14.96 0.66 3.85
CA HIS A 241 -16.09 1.52 4.23
C HIS A 241 -17.33 0.67 4.49
N LYS A 242 -17.98 0.92 5.63
CA LYS A 242 -19.28 0.33 5.96
C LYS A 242 -20.38 1.17 5.35
N VAL A 243 -21.27 0.51 4.65
CA VAL A 243 -22.43 1.12 3.96
C VAL A 243 -23.69 0.35 4.28
N ILE A 244 -24.83 0.96 4.02
CA ILE A 244 -26.15 0.36 4.18
C ILE A 244 -26.48 -0.43 2.91
N TRP A 245 -26.95 -1.65 3.10
CA TRP A 245 -27.37 -2.58 2.06
C TRP A 245 -28.85 -2.93 2.23
N ASN A 246 -29.59 -3.03 1.14
CA ASN A 246 -30.95 -3.57 1.09
C ASN A 246 -30.84 -5.06 0.79
N CYS A 247 -31.35 -5.91 1.67
CA CYS A 247 -31.33 -7.34 1.41
C CYS A 247 -32.39 -7.72 0.37
N PRO A 248 -32.03 -8.32 -0.77
CA PRO A 248 -32.98 -8.71 -1.80
C PRO A 248 -33.92 -9.85 -1.35
N PHE A 249 -33.54 -10.60 -0.29
CA PHE A 249 -34.33 -11.75 0.18
C PHE A 249 -35.32 -11.41 1.29
N CYS A 250 -34.93 -10.59 2.27
CA CYS A 250 -35.81 -10.28 3.40
C CYS A 250 -36.28 -8.81 3.45
N GLY A 251 -35.84 -7.97 2.50
CA GLY A 251 -36.17 -6.55 2.44
C GLY A 251 -35.55 -5.68 3.55
N ASN A 252 -34.86 -6.29 4.52
CA ASN A 252 -34.28 -5.53 5.64
C ASN A 252 -32.97 -4.83 5.24
N GLU A 253 -32.78 -3.64 5.81
CA GLU A 253 -31.51 -2.93 5.72
C GLU A 253 -30.51 -3.50 6.73
N TYR A 254 -29.23 -3.57 6.33
CA TYR A 254 -28.14 -3.96 7.19
C TYR A 254 -26.85 -3.24 6.83
N THR A 255 -25.91 -3.15 7.76
CA THR A 255 -24.64 -2.49 7.54
C THR A 255 -23.52 -3.51 7.41
N ALA A 256 -22.76 -3.43 6.30
CA ALA A 256 -21.56 -4.24 6.08
C ALA A 256 -20.53 -3.45 5.28
N SER A 257 -19.24 -3.82 5.42
CA SER A 257 -18.20 -3.20 4.60
C SER A 257 -18.25 -3.72 3.17
N ILE A 258 -17.93 -2.85 2.23
CA ILE A 258 -17.95 -3.19 0.80
C ILE A 258 -17.01 -4.36 0.51
N ASN A 259 -15.78 -4.31 1.03
CA ASN A 259 -14.81 -5.39 0.82
C ASN A 259 -15.29 -6.76 1.34
N HIS A 260 -16.01 -6.80 2.46
CA HIS A 260 -16.58 -8.06 2.96
C HIS A 260 -17.71 -8.59 2.06
N ARG A 261 -18.47 -7.70 1.43
CA ARG A 261 -19.51 -8.09 0.45
C ARG A 261 -18.89 -8.59 -0.85
N THR A 262 -17.87 -7.90 -1.37
CA THR A 262 -17.28 -8.20 -2.69
C THR A 262 -16.27 -9.36 -2.65
N SER A 263 -15.45 -9.46 -1.60
CA SER A 263 -14.37 -10.46 -1.49
C SER A 263 -14.68 -11.55 -0.46
N GLY A 264 -15.40 -11.23 0.60
CA GLY A 264 -15.69 -12.13 1.71
C GLY A 264 -17.03 -12.86 1.60
N GLY A 265 -17.88 -12.53 0.63
CA GLY A 265 -19.20 -13.14 0.45
C GLY A 265 -20.16 -12.96 1.64
N THR A 266 -19.92 -11.93 2.49
CA THR A 266 -20.77 -11.65 3.66
C THR A 266 -22.17 -11.25 3.20
N GLU A 267 -23.16 -11.98 3.65
CA GLU A 267 -24.58 -11.76 3.32
C GLU A 267 -25.29 -11.04 4.48
N CYS A 268 -26.58 -10.74 4.28
CA CYS A 268 -27.44 -10.16 5.32
C CYS A 268 -27.38 -11.00 6.61
N PRO A 269 -27.08 -10.41 7.77
CA PRO A 269 -26.95 -11.15 9.03
C PRO A 269 -28.26 -11.78 9.51
N ILE A 270 -29.40 -11.29 9.04
CA ILE A 270 -30.71 -11.88 9.32
C ILE A 270 -30.88 -13.15 8.47
N CYS A 271 -30.59 -13.05 7.17
CA CYS A 271 -30.67 -14.18 6.26
C CYS A 271 -29.53 -15.19 6.42
N ALA A 272 -28.39 -14.79 6.97
CA ALA A 272 -27.26 -15.69 7.25
C ALA A 272 -27.59 -16.79 8.28
N LYS A 273 -28.66 -16.60 9.06
CA LYS A 273 -29.20 -17.63 9.98
C LYS A 273 -29.99 -18.71 9.23
N ALA A 274 -30.53 -18.41 8.03
CA ALA A 274 -31.19 -19.36 7.17
C ALA A 274 -30.22 -19.93 6.13
N SER A 275 -30.32 -21.21 5.84
CA SER A 275 -29.50 -21.86 4.79
C SER A 275 -29.82 -21.28 3.41
N LYS A 276 -28.88 -21.42 2.44
CA LYS A 276 -29.13 -21.01 1.04
C LYS A 276 -30.38 -21.69 0.46
N GLY A 277 -30.62 -22.93 0.85
CA GLY A 277 -31.78 -23.70 0.41
C GLY A 277 -33.09 -23.16 0.99
N GLU A 278 -33.14 -22.88 2.29
CA GLU A 278 -34.31 -22.27 2.93
C GLU A 278 -34.68 -20.92 2.28
N ARG A 279 -33.67 -20.10 1.89
CA ARG A 279 -33.90 -18.84 1.19
C ARG A 279 -34.55 -19.01 -0.19
N LYS A 280 -34.13 -20.05 -0.93
CA LYS A 280 -34.75 -20.39 -2.22
C LYS A 280 -36.16 -20.89 -2.04
N VAL A 281 -36.43 -21.71 -1.04
CA VAL A 281 -37.79 -22.15 -0.68
C VAL A 281 -38.66 -20.96 -0.33
N LYS A 282 -38.17 -20.04 0.50
CA LYS A 282 -38.89 -18.82 0.85
C LYS A 282 -39.25 -17.99 -0.36
N ALA A 283 -38.31 -17.75 -1.27
CA ALA A 283 -38.55 -16.97 -2.48
C ALA A 283 -39.71 -17.53 -3.33
N VAL A 284 -39.76 -18.86 -3.46
CA VAL A 284 -40.85 -19.53 -4.20
C VAL A 284 -42.17 -19.43 -3.46
N LEU A 285 -42.20 -19.57 -2.12
CA LEU A 285 -43.42 -19.43 -1.33
C LEU A 285 -44.01 -18.03 -1.43
N ASP A 286 -43.12 -17.00 -1.38
CA ASP A 286 -43.51 -15.60 -1.57
C ASP A 286 -44.07 -15.35 -2.98
N GLU A 287 -43.44 -15.88 -4.03
CA GLU A 287 -43.88 -15.79 -5.43
C GLU A 287 -45.27 -16.44 -5.63
N LEU A 288 -45.48 -17.60 -5.00
CA LEU A 288 -46.73 -18.33 -5.09
C LEU A 288 -47.88 -17.76 -4.21
N GLY A 289 -47.59 -16.72 -3.40
CA GLY A 289 -48.55 -16.12 -2.49
C GLY A 289 -49.05 -17.03 -1.38
N VAL A 290 -48.24 -18.01 -0.98
CA VAL A 290 -48.59 -19.03 0.04
C VAL A 290 -48.47 -18.42 1.43
N THR A 291 -49.47 -18.64 2.29
CA THR A 291 -49.42 -18.21 3.70
C THR A 291 -48.58 -19.22 4.51
N TYR A 292 -47.49 -18.74 5.08
CA TYR A 292 -46.57 -19.58 5.84
C TYR A 292 -45.98 -18.86 7.05
N LYS A 293 -45.43 -19.66 8.02
CA LYS A 293 -44.54 -19.18 9.06
C LYS A 293 -43.19 -19.89 8.97
N GLN A 294 -42.11 -19.23 9.44
CA GLN A 294 -40.78 -19.79 9.43
C GLN A 294 -40.34 -20.20 10.84
N GLN A 295 -39.60 -21.31 10.93
CA GLN A 295 -38.96 -21.79 12.17
C GLN A 295 -39.98 -21.95 13.31
N GLU A 296 -41.20 -22.41 12.98
CA GLU A 296 -42.27 -22.62 13.94
C GLU A 296 -42.03 -23.90 14.75
N SER A 297 -42.33 -23.87 16.04
CA SER A 297 -42.21 -25.01 16.96
C SER A 297 -43.57 -25.29 17.60
N PHE A 298 -43.78 -26.56 17.94
CA PHE A 298 -44.99 -27.03 18.60
C PHE A 298 -44.63 -27.57 19.98
N GLU A 299 -45.51 -27.40 20.97
CA GLU A 299 -45.25 -27.75 22.37
C GLU A 299 -45.03 -29.24 22.59
N ASP A 300 -45.68 -30.08 21.78
CA ASP A 300 -45.66 -31.54 21.79
C ASP A 300 -44.54 -32.13 20.89
N LEU A 301 -43.86 -31.29 20.10
CA LEU A 301 -42.70 -31.69 19.30
C LEU A 301 -41.38 -31.23 19.94
N LYS A 302 -40.85 -32.03 20.87
CA LYS A 302 -39.61 -31.72 21.60
C LYS A 302 -38.81 -32.94 21.93
N ASP A 303 -37.48 -32.82 21.94
CA ASP A 303 -36.52 -33.70 22.62
C ASP A 303 -36.07 -33.03 23.90
N LYS A 304 -34.83 -32.60 24.02
CA LYS A 304 -34.36 -31.70 25.11
C LYS A 304 -34.85 -30.26 24.95
N HIS A 305 -35.03 -29.85 23.72
CA HIS A 305 -35.54 -28.52 23.31
C HIS A 305 -36.63 -28.70 22.26
N PRO A 306 -37.52 -27.69 22.07
CA PRO A 306 -38.51 -27.72 21.02
C PRO A 306 -37.84 -27.89 19.65
N LEU A 307 -38.32 -28.81 18.82
CA LEU A 307 -37.94 -28.94 17.45
C LEU A 307 -38.77 -27.98 16.57
N ARG A 308 -38.15 -27.49 15.51
CA ARG A 308 -38.76 -26.49 14.63
C ARG A 308 -38.81 -27.00 13.22
N PHE A 309 -39.89 -26.68 12.50
CA PHE A 309 -39.94 -26.85 11.05
C PHE A 309 -39.43 -25.60 10.37
N ASP A 310 -38.75 -25.75 9.21
CA ASP A 310 -38.26 -24.60 8.45
C ASP A 310 -39.40 -23.72 7.99
N PHE A 311 -40.49 -24.31 7.47
CA PHE A 311 -41.70 -23.61 7.10
C PHE A 311 -42.93 -24.44 7.47
N THR A 312 -43.96 -23.75 7.92
CA THR A 312 -45.33 -24.29 8.15
C THR A 312 -46.31 -23.56 7.24
N ILE A 313 -47.10 -24.31 6.51
CA ILE A 313 -48.00 -23.79 5.43
C ILE A 313 -49.42 -23.78 5.96
N TYR A 314 -50.08 -22.66 5.81
CA TYR A 314 -51.46 -22.44 6.24
C TYR A 314 -52.39 -22.16 5.09
N GLN A 315 -53.59 -22.72 5.18
CA GLN A 315 -54.72 -22.43 4.29
C GLN A 315 -55.96 -22.22 5.19
N ASP A 316 -56.62 -21.09 5.04
CA ASP A 316 -57.79 -20.71 5.85
C ASP A 316 -57.51 -20.90 7.38
N ASP A 317 -56.38 -20.37 7.83
CA ASP A 317 -55.85 -20.48 9.20
C ASP A 317 -55.58 -21.90 9.71
N LYS A 318 -55.74 -22.92 8.86
CA LYS A 318 -55.46 -24.31 9.18
C LYS A 318 -54.07 -24.70 8.72
N LEU A 319 -53.26 -25.31 9.61
CA LEU A 319 -51.97 -25.90 9.23
C LEU A 319 -52.23 -27.12 8.31
N ILE A 320 -51.69 -27.09 7.11
CA ILE A 320 -51.93 -28.13 6.08
C ILE A 320 -50.66 -28.89 5.72
N ALA A 321 -49.50 -28.24 5.80
CA ALA A 321 -48.24 -28.85 5.42
C ALA A 321 -47.07 -28.20 6.16
N VAL A 322 -45.95 -28.93 6.24
CA VAL A 322 -44.66 -28.44 6.73
C VAL A 322 -43.55 -28.74 5.73
N ILE A 323 -42.57 -27.88 5.67
CA ILE A 323 -41.42 -28.01 4.77
C ILE A 323 -40.15 -28.05 5.58
N GLU A 324 -39.25 -28.96 5.23
CA GLU A 324 -37.89 -29.11 5.73
C GLU A 324 -36.90 -29.06 4.59
N PHE A 325 -35.89 -28.19 4.67
CA PHE A 325 -34.78 -28.20 3.75
C PHE A 325 -33.62 -29.00 4.35
N ASN A 326 -33.43 -30.22 3.84
CA ASN A 326 -32.43 -31.15 4.34
C ASN A 326 -31.03 -30.84 3.77
N GLY A 327 -30.20 -30.13 4.51
CA GLY A 327 -28.80 -29.91 4.19
C GLY A 327 -27.96 -31.21 4.24
N ILE A 328 -26.69 -31.12 3.83
CA ILE A 328 -25.78 -32.28 3.78
C ILE A 328 -25.64 -33.02 5.13
N GLN A 329 -25.82 -32.29 6.26
CA GLN A 329 -25.76 -32.84 7.61
C GLN A 329 -26.86 -33.91 7.90
N HIS A 330 -27.96 -33.90 7.16
CA HIS A 330 -29.02 -34.90 7.26
C HIS A 330 -28.64 -36.23 6.61
N TYR A 331 -27.62 -36.23 5.73
CA TYR A 331 -27.25 -37.42 4.93
C TYR A 331 -25.87 -37.98 5.29
N LYS A 332 -24.94 -37.15 5.78
CA LYS A 332 -23.56 -37.60 6.06
C LYS A 332 -23.01 -36.91 7.32
N PRO A 333 -22.28 -37.65 8.20
CA PRO A 333 -21.58 -37.03 9.31
C PRO A 333 -20.50 -36.05 8.79
N ARG A 334 -20.38 -34.88 9.41
CA ARG A 334 -19.40 -33.87 9.09
C ARG A 334 -18.78 -33.34 10.39
N SER A 335 -17.44 -33.30 10.45
CA SER A 335 -16.72 -32.80 11.62
C SER A 335 -17.11 -31.37 11.99
N VAL A 336 -17.35 -30.51 10.99
CA VAL A 336 -17.80 -29.10 11.15
C VAL A 336 -19.17 -29.00 11.85
N PHE A 337 -19.99 -30.04 11.82
CA PHE A 337 -21.32 -30.09 12.44
C PHE A 337 -21.37 -31.03 13.65
N GLY A 338 -20.21 -31.35 14.26
CA GLY A 338 -20.15 -32.18 15.47
C GLY A 338 -19.98 -33.69 15.21
N GLY A 339 -19.68 -34.09 13.99
CA GLY A 339 -19.33 -35.48 13.63
C GLY A 339 -20.47 -36.50 13.77
N GLU A 340 -20.13 -37.74 14.08
CA GLU A 340 -21.06 -38.89 14.15
C GLU A 340 -22.16 -38.69 15.20
N LYS A 341 -21.84 -38.20 16.39
CA LYS A 341 -22.84 -37.98 17.46
C LYS A 341 -23.93 -36.99 17.04
N ALA A 342 -23.54 -35.88 16.42
CA ALA A 342 -24.50 -34.90 15.93
C ALA A 342 -25.35 -35.44 14.79
N PHE A 343 -24.77 -36.25 13.92
CA PHE A 343 -25.48 -36.90 12.83
C PHE A 343 -26.54 -37.92 13.33
N GLN A 344 -26.24 -38.72 14.36
CA GLN A 344 -27.21 -39.61 14.97
C GLN A 344 -28.34 -38.85 15.67
N MET A 345 -28.02 -37.72 16.34
CA MET A 345 -29.02 -36.87 16.93
C MET A 345 -29.94 -36.25 15.89
N GLN A 346 -29.36 -35.79 14.78
CA GLN A 346 -30.12 -35.23 13.65
C GLN A 346 -31.11 -36.26 13.10
N LYS A 347 -30.67 -37.48 12.85
CA LYS A 347 -31.55 -38.57 12.42
C LYS A 347 -32.72 -38.86 13.38
N LYS A 348 -32.42 -38.83 14.69
CA LYS A 348 -33.46 -38.96 15.71
C LYS A 348 -34.48 -37.83 15.59
N HIS A 349 -34.05 -36.60 15.48
CA HIS A 349 -34.93 -35.44 15.34
C HIS A 349 -35.75 -35.50 14.02
N ASP A 350 -35.14 -35.90 12.92
CA ASP A 350 -35.84 -36.09 11.65
C ASP A 350 -36.97 -37.12 11.76
N LEU A 351 -36.71 -38.27 12.43
CA LEU A 351 -37.74 -39.26 12.68
C LEU A 351 -38.86 -38.76 13.58
N MET A 352 -38.55 -37.97 14.63
CA MET A 352 -39.55 -37.37 15.50
C MET A 352 -40.45 -36.37 14.72
N LYS A 353 -39.89 -35.60 13.82
CA LYS A 353 -40.64 -34.70 12.95
C LYS A 353 -41.56 -35.44 11.98
N VAL A 354 -41.06 -36.51 11.38
CA VAL A 354 -41.85 -37.41 10.52
C VAL A 354 -43.04 -38.00 11.31
N GLN A 355 -42.78 -38.55 12.50
CA GLN A 355 -43.83 -39.12 13.34
C GLN A 355 -44.87 -38.09 13.74
N TYR A 356 -44.42 -36.89 14.13
CA TYR A 356 -45.31 -35.77 14.44
C TYR A 356 -46.29 -35.44 13.28
N CYS A 357 -45.75 -35.39 12.06
CA CYS A 357 -46.57 -35.12 10.88
C CYS A 357 -47.60 -36.27 10.64
N VAL A 358 -47.23 -37.52 10.85
CA VAL A 358 -48.16 -38.66 10.76
C VAL A 358 -49.25 -38.56 11.78
N ASP A 359 -48.94 -38.29 13.06
CA ASP A 359 -49.89 -38.24 14.15
C ASP A 359 -50.88 -37.08 14.00
N HIS A 360 -50.47 -35.98 13.37
CA HIS A 360 -51.34 -34.79 13.14
C HIS A 360 -51.92 -34.69 11.75
N GLY A 361 -51.72 -35.71 10.88
CA GLY A 361 -52.22 -35.70 9.51
C GLY A 361 -51.68 -34.56 8.64
N LEU A 362 -50.44 -34.14 8.91
CA LEU A 362 -49.77 -33.03 8.19
C LEU A 362 -48.95 -33.59 7.03
N PHE A 363 -48.97 -32.86 5.94
CA PHE A 363 -48.11 -33.14 4.79
C PHE A 363 -46.68 -32.68 5.07
N LEU A 364 -45.69 -33.58 5.08
CA LEU A 364 -44.28 -33.26 5.24
C LEU A 364 -43.59 -33.22 3.88
N LEU A 365 -43.08 -32.06 3.50
CA LEU A 365 -42.27 -31.85 2.30
C LEU A 365 -40.80 -31.76 2.68
N GLN A 366 -40.02 -32.76 2.34
CA GLN A 366 -38.56 -32.77 2.53
C GLN A 366 -37.86 -32.41 1.24
N ILE A 367 -37.08 -31.33 1.25
CA ILE A 367 -36.33 -30.83 0.09
C ILE A 367 -34.85 -31.14 0.32
N PRO A 368 -34.24 -32.07 -0.44
CA PRO A 368 -32.84 -32.44 -0.29
C PRO A 368 -31.92 -31.31 -0.81
N TYR A 369 -30.73 -31.17 -0.20
CA TYR A 369 -29.74 -30.18 -0.62
C TYR A 369 -29.21 -30.38 -2.05
N LYS A 370 -29.34 -31.59 -2.61
CA LYS A 370 -29.14 -31.92 -4.02
C LYS A 370 -30.47 -32.34 -4.59
N THR A 371 -31.10 -31.45 -5.30
CA THR A 371 -32.22 -31.79 -6.20
C THR A 371 -31.59 -32.16 -7.54
N CYS A 372 -31.79 -33.36 -8.02
CA CYS A 372 -31.04 -34.03 -9.09
C CYS A 372 -30.69 -33.17 -10.31
N GLU A 373 -31.62 -32.73 -11.11
CA GLU A 373 -31.39 -32.02 -12.38
C GLU A 373 -32.06 -30.65 -12.45
N CYS A 374 -32.91 -30.31 -11.48
CA CYS A 374 -33.57 -29.02 -11.43
C CYS A 374 -33.10 -28.17 -10.26
N ASP A 375 -33.16 -26.86 -10.41
CA ASP A 375 -32.92 -25.96 -9.30
C ASP A 375 -33.95 -26.17 -8.18
N THR A 376 -33.52 -25.93 -6.94
CA THR A 376 -34.40 -26.03 -5.75
C THR A 376 -35.72 -25.25 -5.95
N GLU A 377 -35.66 -24.10 -6.59
CA GLU A 377 -36.83 -23.26 -6.87
C GLU A 377 -37.79 -23.94 -7.82
N GLU A 378 -37.34 -24.51 -8.92
CA GLU A 378 -38.16 -25.27 -9.86
C GLU A 378 -38.79 -26.51 -9.21
N TYR A 379 -37.98 -27.22 -8.38
CA TYR A 379 -38.47 -28.37 -7.63
C TYR A 379 -39.61 -28.00 -6.69
N VAL A 380 -39.47 -26.89 -5.94
CA VAL A 380 -40.53 -26.38 -5.04
C VAL A 380 -41.78 -25.98 -5.82
N ARG A 381 -41.65 -25.23 -6.94
CA ARG A 381 -42.78 -24.86 -7.78
C ARG A 381 -43.52 -26.09 -8.30
N ARG A 382 -42.81 -27.11 -8.75
CA ARG A 382 -43.39 -28.36 -9.23
C ARG A 382 -44.17 -29.08 -8.13
N LEU A 383 -43.62 -29.14 -6.92
CA LEU A 383 -44.28 -29.75 -5.77
C LEU A 383 -45.57 -29.00 -5.38
N PHE A 384 -45.53 -27.67 -5.40
CA PHE A 384 -46.74 -26.87 -5.08
C PHE A 384 -47.83 -26.94 -6.17
N LYS A 385 -47.47 -27.07 -7.45
CA LYS A 385 -48.44 -27.33 -8.50
C LYS A 385 -49.26 -28.60 -8.27
N ASN A 386 -48.64 -29.58 -7.59
CA ASN A 386 -49.29 -30.84 -7.27
C ASN A 386 -50.02 -30.81 -5.90
N LEU A 387 -49.83 -29.78 -5.08
CA LEU A 387 -50.38 -29.71 -3.73
C LEU A 387 -51.92 -29.81 -3.74
N ASP A 388 -52.61 -29.11 -4.64
CA ASP A 388 -54.06 -29.23 -4.80
C ASP A 388 -54.53 -30.66 -5.19
N THR A 389 -53.73 -31.33 -5.98
CA THR A 389 -53.96 -32.73 -6.34
C THR A 389 -53.75 -33.66 -5.11
N TYR A 390 -52.75 -33.40 -4.33
CA TYR A 390 -52.48 -34.10 -3.09
C TYR A 390 -53.53 -33.82 -2.00
N GLN A 391 -54.02 -32.61 -1.88
CA GLN A 391 -55.12 -32.26 -0.97
C GLN A 391 -56.39 -33.04 -1.30
N LYS A 392 -56.77 -33.09 -2.57
CA LYS A 392 -57.91 -33.86 -3.04
C LYS A 392 -57.72 -35.38 -2.80
N ILE A 393 -56.48 -35.88 -2.90
CA ILE A 393 -56.14 -37.28 -2.57
C ILE A 393 -56.23 -37.51 -1.08
N MET A 394 -55.78 -36.57 -0.23
CA MET A 394 -55.84 -36.67 1.22
C MET A 394 -57.27 -36.60 1.77
N GLU A 395 -58.14 -35.77 1.20
CA GLU A 395 -59.55 -35.68 1.54
C GLU A 395 -60.30 -36.96 1.22
N ASN A 396 -59.89 -37.71 0.21
CA ASN A 396 -60.52 -38.95 -0.23
C ASN A 396 -59.98 -40.24 0.40
N GLN A 397 -58.95 -40.19 1.23
CA GLN A 397 -58.23 -41.40 1.66
C GLN A 397 -57.95 -41.51 3.16
N ALA A 398 -58.86 -42.13 3.90
CA ALA A 398 -58.58 -42.80 5.18
C ALA A 398 -57.43 -43.87 5.10
N ARG A 399 -56.92 -44.17 3.91
CA ARG A 399 -55.86 -45.13 3.65
C ARG A 399 -54.44 -44.60 3.87
N TRP A 400 -54.21 -43.31 3.77
CA TRP A 400 -52.89 -42.67 3.85
C TRP A 400 -52.45 -42.39 5.29
N GLN A 401 -53.32 -42.51 6.28
CA GLN A 401 -52.99 -42.35 7.69
C GLN A 401 -51.97 -43.36 8.24
N ARG A 402 -51.67 -44.44 7.47
CA ARG A 402 -50.70 -45.44 7.92
C ARG A 402 -49.32 -45.37 7.32
N SER A 403 -49.03 -44.57 6.35
CA SER A 403 -47.76 -44.51 5.68
C SER A 403 -47.12 -43.15 5.57
N GLY A 404 -47.50 -42.16 6.30
CA GLY A 404 -47.02 -40.75 6.43
C GLY A 404 -45.72 -40.29 5.72
N ILE A 405 -45.17 -41.12 4.86
CA ILE A 405 -43.96 -40.89 4.07
C ILE A 405 -44.39 -40.82 2.60
N LEU A 406 -44.65 -39.65 2.09
CA LEU A 406 -44.74 -39.42 0.66
C LEU A 406 -43.38 -39.19 0.07
N HIS A 407 -42.95 -40.21 -0.61
CA HIS A 407 -41.90 -40.36 -1.61
C HIS A 407 -40.75 -39.35 -1.62
N GLN A 408 -39.60 -39.86 -1.24
CA GLN A 408 -38.41 -39.68 -2.05
C GLN A 408 -38.77 -40.13 -3.50
N GLU A 409 -39.16 -39.25 -4.39
CA GLU A 409 -38.87 -39.45 -5.80
C GLU A 409 -37.36 -39.39 -5.92
N THR A 410 -36.70 -40.53 -5.78
CA THR A 410 -35.38 -40.78 -6.31
C THR A 410 -35.46 -40.51 -7.80
N CYS A 411 -34.74 -39.51 -8.29
CA CYS A 411 -34.37 -39.41 -9.70
C CYS A 411 -33.58 -40.71 -10.01
N VAL A 412 -34.24 -41.71 -10.51
CA VAL A 412 -33.64 -42.93 -11.07
C VAL A 412 -33.72 -42.75 -12.58
N GLY A 413 -32.57 -42.74 -13.21
CA GLY A 413 -32.41 -42.84 -14.65
C GLY A 413 -31.31 -41.99 -15.15
#